data_1fc27e0ecdf4c1e9c3cbd0724f73162b
#
_entry.id   1fc27e0ecdf4c1e9c3cbd0724f73162b
#
_cell.length_a   1.000
_cell.length_b   1.000
_cell.length_c   1.000
_cell.angle_alpha   90.00
_cell.angle_beta   90.00
_cell.angle_gamma   90.00
#
_symmetry.space_group_name_H-M   'P 1'
#
loop_
_entity.id
_entity.type
_entity.pdbx_description
1 polymer ?
#
loop_
_entity_poly.entity_id
_entity_poly.type
_entity_poly.pdbx_seq_one_letter_code
_entity_poly.pdbx_strand_id
1 'polypeptide(L)'
;MQGDGRLIPVTSVQTDERTEALVLDVLRSGQLAQGEWVQRFEEMFAEAHNVDHAVAVNNGTTALVAALRALDIGPGDEVITSPFTFVATLNAILEVGATVRFVDIGRDFNMDVSLLGQSINTRTRLLLPVHLYGLMTDMDALTELANSKDLQIIEDAAQAVGATQNDRYAGSFGVGCFSLYATKNISTGEGGMITSNDGEVAERLRLLRNQGMKTRYQYEVVGHNYRMTNVAAAIGIPQMEKLDEINSK
;
A
#
# COMPACT_ATOMS: atom_id res chain seq x y z
N MET A 1 -16.72 39.42 15.29
CA MET A 1 -15.70 38.42 15.71
C MET A 1 -14.72 38.30 14.55
N GLN A 2 -13.57 38.95 14.64
CA GLN A 2 -12.48 38.75 13.67
C GLN A 2 -11.90 37.39 13.97
N GLY A 3 -12.16 36.40 13.08
CA GLY A 3 -11.46 35.13 13.12
C GLY A 3 -9.98 35.41 12.97
N ASP A 4 -9.20 34.76 13.77
CA ASP A 4 -7.73 34.87 13.84
C ASP A 4 -7.12 34.27 12.55
N GLY A 5 -7.44 34.60 11.41
CA GLY A 5 -6.93 34.28 10.06
C GLY A 5 -5.89 33.13 9.93
N ARG A 6 -5.83 32.22 10.88
CA ARG A 6 -4.89 31.11 10.92
C ARG A 6 -5.27 30.09 9.87
N LEU A 7 -4.50 30.02 8.81
CA LEU A 7 -4.66 29.02 7.75
C LEU A 7 -4.31 27.64 8.33
N ILE A 8 -5.28 26.73 8.35
CA ILE A 8 -5.03 25.35 8.74
C ILE A 8 -4.53 24.62 7.48
N PRO A 9 -3.27 24.16 7.43
CA PRO A 9 -2.77 23.43 6.27
C PRO A 9 -3.46 22.06 6.16
N VAL A 10 -3.58 21.54 4.93
CA VAL A 10 -4.13 20.21 4.67
C VAL A 10 -3.28 19.12 5.34
N THR A 11 -1.99 19.36 5.44
CA THR A 11 -1.04 18.47 6.14
C THR A 11 0.14 19.28 6.68
N SER A 12 0.76 18.76 7.72
CA SER A 12 2.02 19.24 8.26
C SER A 12 2.82 18.03 8.72
N VAL A 13 3.80 17.61 7.91
CA VAL A 13 4.70 16.51 8.29
C VAL A 13 5.51 16.96 9.51
N GLN A 14 5.36 16.25 10.61
CA GLN A 14 6.11 16.52 11.84
C GLN A 14 7.39 15.68 11.81
N THR A 15 8.52 16.35 11.87
CA THR A 15 9.82 15.75 12.09
C THR A 15 10.33 16.10 13.47
N ASP A 16 11.05 15.21 14.10
CA ASP A 16 11.67 15.39 15.41
C ASP A 16 13.19 15.15 15.35
N GLU A 17 13.87 15.41 16.47
CA GLU A 17 15.33 15.20 16.57
C GLU A 17 15.74 13.76 16.23
N ARG A 18 14.89 12.77 16.49
CA ARG A 18 15.12 11.38 16.15
C ARG A 18 15.15 11.18 14.64
N THR A 19 14.20 11.78 13.92
CA THR A 19 14.14 11.79 12.45
C THR A 19 15.37 12.46 11.85
N GLU A 20 15.73 13.64 12.35
CA GLU A 20 16.91 14.37 11.89
C GLU A 20 18.19 13.56 12.08
N ALA A 21 18.37 12.94 13.26
CA ALA A 21 19.54 12.12 13.55
C ALA A 21 19.65 10.92 12.57
N LEU A 22 18.56 10.18 12.34
CA LEU A 22 18.58 9.03 11.41
C LEU A 22 18.88 9.47 9.98
N VAL A 23 18.28 10.55 9.50
CA VAL A 23 18.57 11.09 8.15
C VAL A 23 20.04 11.49 8.03
N LEU A 24 20.60 12.15 9.04
CA LEU A 24 22.02 12.52 9.07
C LEU A 24 22.95 11.28 9.07
N ASP A 25 22.56 10.21 9.77
CA ASP A 25 23.32 8.95 9.77
C ASP A 25 23.32 8.32 8.39
N VAL A 26 22.18 8.28 7.69
CA VAL A 26 22.10 7.84 6.29
C VAL A 26 23.02 8.68 5.39
N LEU A 27 22.97 10.01 5.51
CA LEU A 27 23.81 10.91 4.69
C LEU A 27 25.31 10.68 4.96
N ARG A 28 25.70 10.50 6.21
CA ARG A 28 27.08 10.23 6.63
C ARG A 28 27.59 8.87 6.18
N SER A 29 26.70 7.87 6.11
CA SER A 29 27.07 6.53 5.64
C SER A 29 27.40 6.48 4.15
N GLY A 30 26.91 7.45 3.36
CA GLY A 30 26.99 7.45 1.89
C GLY A 30 26.10 6.40 1.21
N GLN A 31 25.34 5.60 1.96
CA GLN A 31 24.44 4.56 1.43
C GLN A 31 23.02 5.13 1.24
N LEU A 32 22.83 5.96 0.24
CA LEU A 32 21.58 6.70 0.04
C LEU A 32 20.47 5.89 -0.63
N ALA A 33 20.85 4.91 -1.47
CA ALA A 33 19.89 4.04 -2.15
C ALA A 33 19.29 3.01 -1.16
N GLN A 34 18.51 2.06 -1.68
CA GLN A 34 17.94 0.98 -0.86
C GLN A 34 19.04 0.19 -0.12
N GLY A 35 18.83 -0.05 1.18
CA GLY A 35 19.74 -0.78 2.05
C GLY A 35 19.13 -1.09 3.41
N GLU A 36 19.95 -1.08 4.45
CA GLU A 36 19.58 -1.52 5.81
C GLU A 36 18.42 -0.73 6.46
N TRP A 37 18.33 0.59 6.22
CA TRP A 37 17.21 1.39 6.75
C TRP A 37 15.89 1.02 6.10
N VAL A 38 15.90 0.71 4.79
CA VAL A 38 14.70 0.22 4.10
C VAL A 38 14.31 -1.13 4.66
N GLN A 39 15.26 -2.06 4.84
CA GLN A 39 14.98 -3.37 5.43
C GLN A 39 14.37 -3.24 6.83
N ARG A 40 14.98 -2.42 7.70
CA ARG A 40 14.44 -2.16 9.04
C ARG A 40 13.02 -1.58 8.98
N PHE A 41 12.75 -0.66 8.08
CA PHE A 41 11.44 -0.07 7.91
C PHE A 41 10.40 -1.11 7.44
N GLU A 42 10.78 -2.00 6.53
CA GLU A 42 9.95 -3.14 6.10
C GLU A 42 9.62 -4.07 7.28
N GLU A 43 10.61 -4.45 8.08
CA GLU A 43 10.42 -5.30 9.26
C GLU A 43 9.46 -4.68 10.29
N MET A 44 9.64 -3.40 10.61
CA MET A 44 8.74 -2.66 11.52
C MET A 44 7.32 -2.56 10.97
N PHE A 45 7.18 -2.36 9.66
CA PHE A 45 5.86 -2.24 9.02
C PHE A 45 5.13 -3.59 9.02
N ALA A 46 5.84 -4.69 8.74
CA ALA A 46 5.30 -6.04 8.78
C ALA A 46 4.84 -6.40 10.21
N GLU A 47 5.67 -6.12 11.23
CA GLU A 47 5.32 -6.33 12.64
C GLU A 47 4.06 -5.54 13.03
N ALA A 48 4.00 -4.24 12.70
CA ALA A 48 2.89 -3.36 13.05
C ALA A 48 1.55 -3.77 12.40
N HIS A 49 1.58 -4.47 11.27
CA HIS A 49 0.38 -4.95 10.57
C HIS A 49 0.12 -6.46 10.76
N ASN A 50 0.94 -7.13 11.59
CA ASN A 50 0.86 -8.57 11.85
C ASN A 50 0.81 -9.39 10.55
N VAL A 51 1.76 -9.14 9.66
CA VAL A 51 1.95 -9.83 8.38
C VAL A 51 3.38 -10.37 8.26
N ASP A 52 3.58 -11.41 7.45
CA ASP A 52 4.88 -12.06 7.31
C ASP A 52 5.89 -11.22 6.50
N HIS A 53 5.39 -10.41 5.56
CA HIS A 53 6.25 -9.67 4.63
C HIS A 53 5.74 -8.25 4.39
N ALA A 54 6.69 -7.30 4.35
CA ALA A 54 6.49 -5.97 3.78
C ALA A 54 7.59 -5.68 2.76
N VAL A 55 7.24 -4.98 1.68
CA VAL A 55 8.13 -4.61 0.59
C VAL A 55 7.97 -3.13 0.28
N ALA A 56 8.98 -2.33 0.63
CA ALA A 56 8.96 -0.89 0.41
C ALA A 56 9.19 -0.53 -1.06
N VAL A 57 8.41 0.42 -1.55
CA VAL A 57 8.50 0.98 -2.91
C VAL A 57 8.49 2.51 -2.89
N ASN A 58 8.71 3.13 -4.04
CA ASN A 58 8.92 4.57 -4.13
C ASN A 58 7.63 5.42 -4.03
N ASN A 59 6.45 4.84 -4.19
CA ASN A 59 5.16 5.50 -3.94
C ASN A 59 3.98 4.50 -3.90
N GLY A 60 2.78 4.96 -3.50
CA GLY A 60 1.59 4.12 -3.41
C GLY A 60 1.05 3.64 -4.76
N THR A 61 1.20 4.42 -5.82
CA THR A 61 0.77 4.01 -7.17
C THR A 61 1.59 2.82 -7.65
N THR A 62 2.92 2.88 -7.48
CA THR A 62 3.79 1.75 -7.84
C THR A 62 3.58 0.54 -6.92
N ALA A 63 3.10 0.73 -5.68
CA ALA A 63 2.67 -0.38 -4.83
C ALA A 63 1.51 -1.16 -5.49
N LEU A 64 0.46 -0.46 -5.94
CA LEU A 64 -0.67 -1.07 -6.63
C LEU A 64 -0.25 -1.76 -7.94
N VAL A 65 0.55 -1.09 -8.78
CA VAL A 65 1.05 -1.67 -10.04
C VAL A 65 1.88 -2.92 -9.80
N ALA A 66 2.79 -2.88 -8.83
CA ALA A 66 3.64 -4.02 -8.51
C ALA A 66 2.83 -5.20 -7.94
N ALA A 67 1.83 -4.92 -7.09
CA ALA A 67 0.92 -5.94 -6.54
C ALA A 67 0.11 -6.62 -7.66
N LEU A 68 -0.50 -5.84 -8.57
CA LEU A 68 -1.23 -6.39 -9.71
C LEU A 68 -0.34 -7.29 -10.59
N ARG A 69 0.89 -6.85 -10.88
CA ARG A 69 1.85 -7.65 -11.66
C ARG A 69 2.34 -8.90 -10.91
N ALA A 70 2.54 -8.80 -9.59
CA ALA A 70 2.94 -9.95 -8.77
C ALA A 70 1.87 -11.04 -8.73
N LEU A 71 0.60 -10.66 -8.89
CA LEU A 71 -0.55 -11.56 -8.96
C LEU A 71 -0.94 -11.94 -10.40
N ASP A 72 -0.09 -11.65 -11.40
CA ASP A 72 -0.30 -11.93 -12.83
C ASP A 72 -1.59 -11.33 -13.42
N ILE A 73 -2.05 -10.21 -12.89
CA ILE A 73 -3.19 -9.47 -13.44
C ILE A 73 -2.74 -8.67 -14.66
N GLY A 74 -3.50 -8.81 -15.76
CA GLY A 74 -3.12 -8.17 -17.02
C GLY A 74 -4.24 -8.15 -18.09
N PRO A 75 -3.87 -8.05 -19.37
CA PRO A 75 -4.83 -7.99 -20.47
C PRO A 75 -5.78 -9.18 -20.50
N GLY A 76 -7.07 -8.92 -20.56
CA GLY A 76 -8.14 -9.93 -20.54
C GLY A 76 -8.76 -10.11 -19.16
N ASP A 77 -8.07 -9.75 -18.10
CA ASP A 77 -8.58 -9.80 -16.73
C ASP A 77 -9.45 -8.58 -16.40
N GLU A 78 -10.37 -8.79 -15.47
CA GLU A 78 -11.22 -7.73 -14.92
C GLU A 78 -10.98 -7.61 -13.42
N VAL A 79 -10.75 -6.38 -12.97
CA VAL A 79 -10.59 -6.00 -11.55
C VAL A 79 -11.81 -5.20 -11.12
N ILE A 80 -12.45 -5.64 -10.04
CA ILE A 80 -13.59 -4.92 -9.46
C ILE A 80 -13.09 -3.99 -8.37
N THR A 81 -13.43 -2.70 -8.47
CA THR A 81 -13.14 -1.67 -7.47
C THR A 81 -14.30 -0.67 -7.34
N SER A 82 -14.17 0.31 -6.44
CA SER A 82 -15.14 1.39 -6.27
C SER A 82 -14.81 2.59 -7.17
N PRO A 83 -15.81 3.32 -7.71
CA PRO A 83 -15.58 4.58 -8.41
C PRO A 83 -15.18 5.73 -7.48
N PHE A 84 -15.46 5.62 -6.19
CA PHE A 84 -15.15 6.63 -5.18
C PHE A 84 -13.79 6.31 -4.54
N THR A 85 -12.73 6.71 -5.23
CA THR A 85 -11.34 6.49 -4.87
C THR A 85 -10.44 7.59 -5.42
N PHE A 86 -9.17 7.61 -5.04
CA PHE A 86 -8.16 8.38 -5.73
C PHE A 86 -7.81 7.70 -7.06
N VAL A 87 -7.53 8.50 -8.08
CA VAL A 87 -7.30 8.02 -9.46
C VAL A 87 -6.16 6.99 -9.60
N ALA A 88 -5.24 6.92 -8.65
CA ALA A 88 -4.13 5.96 -8.65
C ALA A 88 -4.60 4.50 -8.71
N THR A 89 -5.71 4.18 -8.02
CA THR A 89 -6.34 2.84 -8.07
C THR A 89 -6.67 2.44 -9.51
N LEU A 90 -7.31 3.35 -10.25
CA LEU A 90 -7.71 3.12 -11.64
C LEU A 90 -6.50 3.08 -12.58
N ASN A 91 -5.58 4.04 -12.40
CA ASN A 91 -4.37 4.12 -13.21
C ASN A 91 -3.54 2.85 -13.12
N ALA A 92 -3.41 2.26 -11.93
CA ALA A 92 -2.67 1.02 -11.72
C ALA A 92 -3.30 -0.16 -12.48
N ILE A 93 -4.63 -0.30 -12.44
CA ILE A 93 -5.36 -1.36 -13.16
C ILE A 93 -5.19 -1.18 -14.69
N LEU A 94 -5.32 0.05 -15.19
CA LEU A 94 -5.17 0.34 -16.60
C LEU A 94 -3.73 0.18 -17.09
N GLU A 95 -2.73 0.52 -16.25
CA GLU A 95 -1.31 0.38 -16.58
C GLU A 95 -0.90 -1.08 -16.80
N VAL A 96 -1.48 -2.02 -16.07
CA VAL A 96 -1.22 -3.45 -16.31
C VAL A 96 -2.05 -4.02 -17.45
N GLY A 97 -2.92 -3.22 -18.09
CA GLY A 97 -3.76 -3.61 -19.24
C GLY A 97 -5.04 -4.37 -18.85
N ALA A 98 -5.37 -4.44 -17.58
CA ALA A 98 -6.61 -5.03 -17.10
C ALA A 98 -7.81 -4.10 -17.31
N THR A 99 -9.01 -4.66 -17.23
CA THR A 99 -10.27 -3.92 -17.34
C THR A 99 -10.80 -3.56 -15.94
N VAL A 100 -11.19 -2.30 -15.74
CA VAL A 100 -11.86 -1.87 -14.52
C VAL A 100 -13.35 -2.16 -14.60
N ARG A 101 -13.91 -2.76 -13.54
CA ARG A 101 -15.35 -2.81 -13.30
C ARG A 101 -15.65 -2.10 -11.99
N PHE A 102 -16.68 -1.26 -12.00
CA PHE A 102 -17.10 -0.56 -10.79
C PHE A 102 -18.25 -1.26 -10.10
N VAL A 103 -18.17 -1.24 -8.75
CA VAL A 103 -19.27 -1.49 -7.84
C VAL A 103 -19.46 -0.24 -6.99
N ASP A 104 -20.71 0.15 -6.78
CA ASP A 104 -21.05 1.37 -6.06
C ASP A 104 -20.65 1.30 -4.57
N ILE A 105 -20.66 2.43 -3.91
CA ILE A 105 -20.31 2.57 -2.50
C ILE A 105 -21.53 2.44 -1.60
N GLY A 106 -21.28 1.97 -0.37
CA GLY A 106 -22.24 2.02 0.73
C GLY A 106 -22.33 3.42 1.36
N ARG A 107 -23.04 3.51 2.48
CA ARG A 107 -23.21 4.76 3.25
C ARG A 107 -21.93 5.20 3.95
N ASP A 108 -20.99 4.31 4.11
CA ASP A 108 -19.65 4.48 4.68
C ASP A 108 -18.61 4.94 3.65
N PHE A 109 -19.02 5.15 2.39
CA PHE A 109 -18.18 5.51 1.24
C PHE A 109 -17.23 4.43 0.77
N ASN A 110 -17.20 3.27 1.39
CA ASN A 110 -16.46 2.10 0.93
C ASN A 110 -17.31 1.27 -0.06
N MET A 111 -16.66 0.34 -0.77
CA MET A 111 -17.31 -0.58 -1.69
C MET A 111 -18.46 -1.33 -1.00
N ASP A 112 -19.64 -1.30 -1.59
CA ASP A 112 -20.80 -2.08 -1.10
C ASP A 112 -20.62 -3.56 -1.50
N VAL A 113 -20.14 -4.37 -0.55
CA VAL A 113 -19.87 -5.79 -0.76
C VAL A 113 -21.11 -6.56 -1.19
N SER A 114 -22.31 -6.13 -0.79
CA SER A 114 -23.57 -6.79 -1.15
C SER A 114 -23.86 -6.75 -2.66
N LEU A 115 -23.26 -5.80 -3.38
CA LEU A 115 -23.42 -5.63 -4.83
C LEU A 115 -22.40 -6.45 -5.65
N LEU A 116 -21.35 -6.98 -5.02
CA LEU A 116 -20.27 -7.69 -5.71
C LEU A 116 -20.76 -8.93 -6.44
N GLY A 117 -21.63 -9.74 -5.81
CA GLY A 117 -22.07 -11.02 -6.35
C GLY A 117 -22.68 -10.93 -7.76
N GLN A 118 -23.40 -9.85 -8.07
CA GLN A 118 -24.01 -9.62 -9.39
C GLN A 118 -23.02 -9.01 -10.41
N SER A 119 -21.89 -8.48 -9.94
CA SER A 119 -20.86 -7.84 -10.77
C SER A 119 -19.77 -8.80 -11.21
N ILE A 120 -19.58 -9.92 -10.51
CA ILE A 120 -18.59 -10.94 -10.82
C ILE A 120 -18.99 -11.72 -12.10
N ASN A 121 -18.03 -11.91 -12.99
CA ASN A 121 -18.19 -12.70 -14.22
C ASN A 121 -16.92 -13.54 -14.49
N THR A 122 -16.89 -14.27 -15.62
CA THR A 122 -15.79 -15.20 -15.96
C THR A 122 -14.44 -14.53 -16.20
N ARG A 123 -14.37 -13.20 -16.37
CA ARG A 123 -13.13 -12.43 -16.53
C ARG A 123 -12.68 -11.81 -15.23
N THR A 124 -13.53 -11.75 -14.22
CA THR A 124 -13.18 -11.21 -12.92
C THR A 124 -12.12 -12.08 -12.28
N ARG A 125 -10.98 -11.50 -11.94
CA ARG A 125 -9.83 -12.16 -11.32
C ARG A 125 -9.49 -11.62 -9.95
N LEU A 126 -9.85 -10.36 -9.68
CA LEU A 126 -9.40 -9.67 -8.48
C LEU A 126 -10.46 -8.68 -7.98
N LEU A 127 -10.60 -8.62 -6.65
CA LEU A 127 -11.31 -7.57 -5.93
C LEU A 127 -10.30 -6.59 -5.35
N LEU A 128 -10.52 -5.29 -5.60
CA LEU A 128 -9.65 -4.22 -5.11
C LEU A 128 -10.47 -3.22 -4.28
N PRO A 129 -10.76 -3.56 -2.99
CA PRO A 129 -11.37 -2.63 -2.06
C PRO A 129 -10.42 -1.46 -1.75
N VAL A 130 -11.00 -0.30 -1.45
CA VAL A 130 -10.27 0.88 -1.00
C VAL A 130 -10.69 1.18 0.44
N HIS A 131 -9.75 1.28 1.36
CA HIS A 131 -10.01 1.61 2.77
C HIS A 131 -10.00 3.13 2.95
N LEU A 132 -11.11 3.75 2.56
CA LEU A 132 -11.20 5.19 2.42
C LEU A 132 -11.18 5.88 3.79
N TYR A 133 -10.34 6.91 3.91
CA TYR A 133 -10.18 7.73 5.13
C TYR A 133 -9.84 6.92 6.40
N GLY A 134 -9.23 5.74 6.24
CA GLY A 134 -8.85 4.87 7.35
C GLY A 134 -9.98 3.93 7.84
N LEU A 135 -11.15 3.98 7.22
CA LEU A 135 -12.22 3.02 7.48
C LEU A 135 -12.09 1.83 6.53
N MET A 136 -12.00 0.63 7.07
CA MET A 136 -11.88 -0.57 6.26
C MET A 136 -13.23 -0.95 5.62
N THR A 137 -13.20 -1.39 4.36
CA THR A 137 -14.31 -2.12 3.74
C THR A 137 -14.64 -3.35 4.58
N ASP A 138 -15.87 -3.85 4.53
CA ASP A 138 -16.25 -5.11 5.20
C ASP A 138 -15.43 -6.28 4.61
N MET A 139 -14.24 -6.48 5.20
CA MET A 139 -13.27 -7.46 4.70
C MET A 139 -13.65 -8.90 5.02
N ASP A 140 -14.46 -9.14 6.05
CA ASP A 140 -14.92 -10.49 6.36
C ASP A 140 -15.88 -10.97 5.26
N ALA A 141 -16.90 -10.19 4.92
CA ALA A 141 -17.83 -10.50 3.85
C ALA A 141 -17.13 -10.53 2.47
N LEU A 142 -16.18 -9.62 2.20
CA LEU A 142 -15.43 -9.58 0.95
C LEU A 142 -14.55 -10.81 0.78
N THR A 143 -13.85 -11.23 1.85
CA THR A 143 -12.96 -12.39 1.83
C THR A 143 -13.74 -13.69 1.66
N GLU A 144 -14.90 -13.83 2.34
CA GLU A 144 -15.78 -14.98 2.15
C GLU A 144 -16.23 -15.11 0.68
N LEU A 145 -16.67 -14.00 0.09
CA LEU A 145 -17.07 -13.97 -1.31
C LEU A 145 -15.90 -14.28 -2.24
N ALA A 146 -14.73 -13.66 -2.05
CA ALA A 146 -13.54 -13.88 -2.86
C ALA A 146 -13.13 -15.36 -2.84
N ASN A 147 -13.08 -15.99 -1.67
CA ASN A 147 -12.77 -17.42 -1.50
C ASN A 147 -13.80 -18.30 -2.21
N SER A 148 -15.09 -17.99 -2.14
CA SER A 148 -16.16 -18.75 -2.80
C SER A 148 -16.08 -18.71 -4.32
N LYS A 149 -15.39 -17.74 -4.90
CA LYS A 149 -15.26 -17.47 -6.34
C LYS A 149 -13.85 -17.63 -6.88
N ASP A 150 -12.89 -18.05 -6.04
CA ASP A 150 -11.47 -18.17 -6.38
C ASP A 150 -10.89 -16.84 -6.94
N LEU A 151 -11.20 -15.73 -6.25
CA LEU A 151 -10.75 -14.40 -6.60
C LEU A 151 -9.62 -13.95 -5.66
N GLN A 152 -8.66 -13.24 -6.22
CA GLN A 152 -7.59 -12.60 -5.47
C GLN A 152 -8.06 -11.27 -4.85
N ILE A 153 -7.35 -10.81 -3.81
CA ILE A 153 -7.62 -9.54 -3.13
C ILE A 153 -6.35 -8.69 -3.13
N ILE A 154 -6.48 -7.44 -3.58
CA ILE A 154 -5.54 -6.36 -3.29
C ILE A 154 -6.29 -5.31 -2.50
N GLU A 155 -5.74 -4.89 -1.36
CA GLU A 155 -6.29 -3.84 -0.52
C GLU A 155 -5.60 -2.51 -0.87
N ASP A 156 -6.33 -1.53 -1.41
CA ASP A 156 -5.83 -0.15 -1.48
C ASP A 156 -5.98 0.48 -0.09
N ALA A 157 -4.95 0.30 0.71
CA ALA A 157 -4.84 0.80 2.07
C ALA A 157 -4.04 2.12 2.15
N ALA A 158 -4.00 2.88 1.05
CA ALA A 158 -3.24 4.13 0.94
C ALA A 158 -3.61 5.19 2.00
N GLN A 159 -4.72 5.02 2.71
CA GLN A 159 -5.21 5.91 3.77
C GLN A 159 -5.44 5.17 5.10
N ALA A 160 -4.95 3.94 5.25
CA ALA A 160 -5.36 3.04 6.32
C ALA A 160 -4.17 2.37 7.05
N VAL A 161 -3.02 3.06 7.17
CA VAL A 161 -1.87 2.54 7.95
C VAL A 161 -2.29 2.40 9.41
N GLY A 162 -2.25 1.15 9.93
CA GLY A 162 -2.65 0.80 11.29
C GLY A 162 -4.15 0.70 11.52
N ALA A 163 -5.00 0.80 10.47
CA ALA A 163 -6.44 0.55 10.60
C ALA A 163 -6.72 -0.94 10.87
N THR A 164 -7.76 -1.21 11.65
CA THR A 164 -8.14 -2.59 12.03
C THR A 164 -9.64 -2.85 11.86
N GLN A 165 -9.99 -4.10 11.56
CA GLN A 165 -11.34 -4.62 11.59
C GLN A 165 -11.29 -6.02 12.24
N ASN A 166 -12.04 -6.22 13.33
CA ASN A 166 -12.10 -7.49 14.08
C ASN A 166 -10.70 -8.04 14.42
N ASP A 167 -9.85 -7.17 15.00
CA ASP A 167 -8.45 -7.46 15.39
C ASP A 167 -7.51 -7.83 14.24
N ARG A 168 -7.92 -7.64 12.99
CA ARG A 168 -7.08 -7.81 11.80
C ARG A 168 -6.76 -6.47 11.17
N TYR A 169 -5.51 -6.28 10.80
CA TYR A 169 -5.04 -5.03 10.21
C TYR A 169 -5.36 -4.93 8.71
N ALA A 170 -5.56 -3.71 8.23
CA ALA A 170 -5.54 -3.42 6.79
C ALA A 170 -4.24 -3.92 6.17
N GLY A 171 -4.33 -4.53 4.99
CA GLY A 171 -3.21 -5.15 4.30
C GLY A 171 -2.87 -6.57 4.76
N SER A 172 -3.72 -7.20 5.60
CA SER A 172 -3.53 -8.59 6.07
C SER A 172 -4.52 -9.60 5.46
N PHE A 173 -5.48 -9.13 4.65
CA PHE A 173 -6.52 -9.99 4.05
C PHE A 173 -6.14 -10.50 2.67
N GLY A 174 -5.24 -9.80 1.99
CA GLY A 174 -4.70 -10.15 0.69
C GLY A 174 -3.31 -9.54 0.50
N VAL A 175 -3.08 -8.85 -0.60
CA VAL A 175 -1.90 -8.01 -0.81
C VAL A 175 -2.27 -6.57 -0.46
N GLY A 176 -1.71 -6.03 0.60
CA GLY A 176 -1.96 -4.64 1.02
C GLY A 176 -1.07 -3.65 0.29
N CYS A 177 -1.63 -2.52 -0.15
CA CYS A 177 -0.88 -1.45 -0.82
C CYS A 177 -1.08 -0.13 -0.08
N PHE A 178 0.00 0.44 0.42
CA PHE A 178 0.00 1.65 1.24
C PHE A 178 0.74 2.80 0.55
N SER A 179 0.26 4.00 0.79
CA SER A 179 0.95 5.24 0.40
C SER A 179 1.59 5.90 1.61
N LEU A 180 2.82 6.33 1.46
CA LEU A 180 3.58 7.09 2.45
C LEU A 180 3.86 8.51 1.94
N TYR A 181 2.95 9.04 1.11
CA TYR A 181 2.99 10.40 0.62
C TYR A 181 2.84 11.41 1.76
N ALA A 182 3.32 12.63 1.56
CA ALA A 182 3.39 13.69 2.59
C ALA A 182 2.07 14.00 3.31
N THR A 183 0.90 13.66 2.75
CA THR A 183 -0.40 13.90 3.38
C THR A 183 -0.93 12.74 4.22
N LYS A 184 -0.21 11.60 4.26
CA LYS A 184 -0.65 10.39 4.96
C LYS A 184 -0.30 10.46 6.45
N ASN A 185 -0.97 9.64 7.26
CA ASN A 185 -0.71 9.55 8.70
C ASN A 185 0.72 9.11 9.02
N ILE A 186 1.32 8.23 8.20
CA ILE A 186 2.75 7.93 8.19
C ILE A 186 3.30 8.39 6.84
N SER A 187 4.38 9.18 6.84
CA SER A 187 4.92 9.79 5.63
C SER A 187 6.43 9.66 5.53
N THR A 188 6.90 9.37 4.32
CA THR A 188 8.32 9.44 3.94
C THR A 188 8.60 10.54 2.90
N GLY A 189 7.65 11.48 2.75
CA GLY A 189 7.63 12.48 1.67
C GLY A 189 7.03 11.88 0.40
N GLU A 190 7.74 10.99 -0.23
CA GLU A 190 7.27 10.02 -1.22
C GLU A 190 7.65 8.62 -0.75
N GLY A 191 6.73 7.66 -0.91
CA GLY A 191 6.95 6.28 -0.53
C GLY A 191 5.68 5.44 -0.65
N GLY A 192 5.86 4.13 -0.62
CA GLY A 192 4.80 3.14 -0.55
C GLY A 192 5.29 1.88 0.14
N MET A 193 4.35 1.06 0.58
CA MET A 193 4.61 -0.25 1.16
C MET A 193 3.62 -1.26 0.61
N ILE A 194 4.09 -2.49 0.41
CA ILE A 194 3.24 -3.61 0.00
C ILE A 194 3.38 -4.69 1.07
N THR A 195 2.25 -5.20 1.58
CA THR A 195 2.22 -6.28 2.56
C THR A 195 1.68 -7.58 1.96
N SER A 196 2.16 -8.71 2.45
CA SER A 196 1.66 -10.04 2.06
C SER A 196 2.02 -11.09 3.10
N ASN A 197 1.16 -12.11 3.26
CA ASN A 197 1.46 -13.34 4.00
C ASN A 197 1.93 -14.48 3.06
N ASP A 198 2.05 -14.19 1.76
CA ASP A 198 2.55 -15.14 0.76
C ASP A 198 4.01 -14.81 0.41
N GLY A 199 4.92 -15.73 0.75
CA GLY A 199 6.35 -15.58 0.50
C GLY A 199 6.72 -15.54 -0.97
N GLU A 200 5.98 -16.24 -1.85
CA GLU A 200 6.23 -16.24 -3.30
C GLU A 200 5.84 -14.88 -3.90
N VAL A 201 4.71 -14.32 -3.48
CA VAL A 201 4.28 -12.97 -3.85
C VAL A 201 5.30 -11.94 -3.38
N ALA A 202 5.76 -12.05 -2.13
CA ALA A 202 6.75 -11.13 -1.58
C ALA A 202 8.10 -11.18 -2.34
N GLU A 203 8.54 -12.37 -2.75
CA GLU A 203 9.76 -12.52 -3.57
C GLU A 203 9.57 -11.91 -4.96
N ARG A 204 8.45 -12.16 -5.62
CA ARG A 204 8.12 -11.53 -6.91
C ARG A 204 8.10 -9.99 -6.81
N LEU A 205 7.53 -9.44 -5.74
CA LEU A 205 7.53 -8.00 -5.48
C LEU A 205 8.95 -7.44 -5.35
N ARG A 206 9.84 -8.14 -4.63
CA ARG A 206 11.25 -7.75 -4.51
C ARG A 206 11.98 -7.76 -5.86
N LEU A 207 11.70 -8.75 -6.71
CA LEU A 207 12.23 -8.80 -8.08
C LEU A 207 11.71 -7.64 -8.93
N LEU A 208 10.38 -7.44 -8.98
CA LEU A 208 9.73 -6.39 -9.75
C LEU A 208 10.25 -5.00 -9.36
N ARG A 209 10.39 -4.74 -8.07
CA ARG A 209 10.92 -3.49 -7.50
C ARG A 209 12.36 -3.19 -7.92
N ASN A 210 13.16 -4.22 -8.16
CA ASN A 210 14.60 -4.12 -8.39
C ASN A 210 15.02 -4.56 -9.80
N GLN A 211 14.38 -4.02 -10.84
CA GLN A 211 14.72 -4.29 -12.24
C GLN A 211 14.59 -5.77 -12.65
N GLY A 212 13.87 -6.58 -11.87
CA GLY A 212 13.76 -8.04 -12.09
C GLY A 212 15.03 -8.83 -11.71
N MET A 213 15.95 -8.21 -10.97
CA MET A 213 17.20 -8.84 -10.52
C MET A 213 17.02 -9.68 -9.26
N LYS A 214 17.37 -10.96 -9.33
CA LYS A 214 17.53 -11.83 -8.16
C LYS A 214 18.89 -11.60 -7.48
N THR A 215 19.92 -11.59 -8.27
CA THR A 215 21.26 -11.21 -7.86
C THR A 215 21.83 -10.21 -8.86
N ARG A 216 22.94 -9.56 -8.53
CA ARG A 216 23.54 -8.52 -9.37
C ARG A 216 23.77 -9.03 -10.80
N TYR A 217 23.12 -8.39 -11.80
CA TYR A 217 23.14 -8.72 -13.23
C TYR A 217 22.46 -10.03 -13.63
N GLN A 218 21.73 -10.70 -12.72
CA GLN A 218 20.88 -11.86 -13.06
C GLN A 218 19.42 -11.45 -13.04
N TYR A 219 18.83 -11.34 -14.22
CA TYR A 219 17.46 -10.88 -14.43
C TYR A 219 16.55 -12.08 -14.67
N GLU A 220 15.49 -12.24 -13.89
CA GLU A 220 14.52 -13.35 -14.01
C GLU A 220 13.23 -12.90 -14.66
N VAL A 221 12.83 -11.65 -14.45
CA VAL A 221 11.60 -11.07 -14.97
C VAL A 221 11.81 -9.64 -15.46
N VAL A 222 10.86 -9.12 -16.22
CA VAL A 222 10.82 -7.68 -16.52
C VAL A 222 10.47 -6.94 -15.24
N GLY A 223 11.35 -6.11 -14.77
CA GLY A 223 11.18 -5.32 -13.54
C GLY A 223 11.42 -3.84 -13.75
N HIS A 224 11.29 -3.08 -12.67
CA HIS A 224 11.36 -1.63 -12.67
C HIS A 224 12.26 -1.13 -11.54
N ASN A 225 12.64 0.14 -11.59
CA ASN A 225 13.24 0.81 -10.45
C ASN A 225 12.13 1.44 -9.58
N TYR A 226 11.55 0.65 -8.70
CA TYR A 226 10.54 1.09 -7.73
C TYR A 226 11.10 1.16 -6.31
N ARG A 227 12.42 1.17 -6.16
CA ARG A 227 13.09 1.15 -4.86
C ARG A 227 12.81 2.40 -4.04
N MET A 228 12.52 2.21 -2.76
CA MET A 228 12.59 3.26 -1.75
C MET A 228 14.07 3.57 -1.43
N THR A 229 14.39 4.81 -1.07
CA THR A 229 15.73 5.20 -0.61
C THR A 229 15.86 4.99 0.90
N ASN A 230 17.09 4.79 1.40
CA ASN A 230 17.37 4.79 2.83
C ASN A 230 17.00 6.11 3.50
N VAL A 231 17.12 7.24 2.80
CA VAL A 231 16.71 8.56 3.32
C VAL A 231 15.20 8.58 3.59
N ALA A 232 14.38 8.10 2.66
CA ALA A 232 12.94 8.01 2.84
C ALA A 232 12.57 7.07 4.00
N ALA A 233 13.19 5.90 4.09
CA ALA A 233 12.98 4.97 5.19
C ALA A 233 13.34 5.57 6.55
N ALA A 234 14.46 6.31 6.64
CA ALA A 234 14.89 6.99 7.86
C ALA A 234 13.88 8.03 8.36
N ILE A 235 13.11 8.65 7.47
CA ILE A 235 12.00 9.55 7.82
C ILE A 235 10.80 8.76 8.38
N GLY A 236 10.52 7.57 7.84
CA GLY A 236 9.38 6.75 8.24
C GLY A 236 9.57 5.99 9.56
N ILE A 237 10.79 5.53 9.85
CA ILE A 237 11.10 4.72 11.04
C ILE A 237 10.61 5.34 12.36
N PRO A 238 10.94 6.60 12.70
CA PRO A 238 10.48 7.20 13.96
C PRO A 238 8.96 7.38 14.05
N GLN A 239 8.29 7.48 12.91
CA GLN A 239 6.83 7.57 12.86
C GLN A 239 6.20 6.19 13.14
N MET A 240 6.79 5.10 12.63
CA MET A 240 6.34 3.75 12.98
C MET A 240 6.55 3.43 14.48
N GLU A 241 7.65 3.91 15.09
CA GLU A 241 7.88 3.81 16.53
C GLU A 241 6.74 4.47 17.36
N LYS A 242 5.93 5.37 16.76
CA LYS A 242 4.85 6.15 17.38
C LYS A 242 3.49 5.94 16.70
N LEU A 243 3.30 4.86 15.93
CA LEU A 243 2.11 4.66 15.12
C LEU A 243 0.81 4.79 15.92
N ASP A 244 0.73 4.14 17.08
CA ASP A 244 -0.47 4.18 17.93
C ASP A 244 -0.76 5.59 18.44
N GLU A 245 0.27 6.33 18.84
CA GLU A 245 0.13 7.73 19.25
C GLU A 245 -0.39 8.61 18.10
N ILE A 246 0.15 8.42 16.90
CA ILE A 246 -0.25 9.17 15.70
C ILE A 246 -1.71 8.88 15.34
N ASN A 247 -2.11 7.61 15.35
CA ASN A 247 -3.46 7.19 14.99
C ASN A 247 -4.51 7.51 16.07
N SER A 248 -4.08 7.80 17.31
CA SER A 248 -5.00 8.18 18.41
C SER A 248 -5.45 9.65 18.39
N LYS A 249 -4.88 10.48 17.52
CA LYS A 249 -5.16 11.92 17.37
C LYS A 249 -6.25 12.20 16.35
#